data_ee4594fb645863f65d6b9902591ba80a
#
_entry.id   ee4594fb645863f65d6b9902591ba80a
#
_cell.length_a   1.000
_cell.length_b   1.000
_cell.length_c   1.000
_cell.angle_alpha   90.00
_cell.angle_beta   90.00
_cell.angle_gamma   90.00
#
_symmetry.space_group_name_H-M   'P 1'
#
loop_
_entity.id
_entity.type
_entity.pdbx_description
1 polymer ?
#
loop_
_entity_poly.entity_id
_entity_poly.type
_entity_poly.pdbx_seq_one_letter_code
_entity_poly.pdbx_strand_id
1 'polypeptide(L)'
;MPRLAVSVERFPIFGNFVISRGAKVEAAVVVATIEDRAWRGRGEGVPYARYGETVDSVLAQIGSVRSAIEAGADRVLLQTLLPPGAARNALDCALWDLAAKRSGVPAHVLAGVAAAVPVTTAFTISVGTPDEMAWAAAKARARPLLKIKLAGEGDAARLVAVRAAAPEATLIVDANEAWAEAGLERSLEACAKAGVALVEQPLPASQDSALAKIEHVVPICADESIHDRSGLEALRARYDAINVKLDKTGGLTEALALMTQAEGLGFELMIGCMVASSLAMAPALLLAAHARFVDLDGPLLLVWDRPDGLTYEGSIAHPPARKFWG
;
A
#
# COMPACT_ATOMS: atom_id res chain seq x y z
N MET A 1 33.22 -4.56 -2.32
CA MET A 1 32.03 -5.06 -3.03
C MET A 1 30.85 -4.96 -2.07
N PRO A 2 29.64 -4.68 -2.55
CA PRO A 2 28.45 -4.69 -1.73
C PRO A 2 28.24 -6.05 -1.05
N ARG A 3 27.61 -6.05 0.12
CA ARG A 3 27.22 -7.25 0.86
C ARG A 3 25.71 -7.19 1.11
N LEU A 4 24.99 -8.27 0.81
CA LEU A 4 23.56 -8.39 1.05
C LEU A 4 23.30 -9.21 2.32
N ALA A 5 22.61 -8.63 3.28
CA ALA A 5 22.01 -9.31 4.41
C ALA A 5 20.48 -9.28 4.29
N VAL A 6 19.81 -10.34 4.75
CA VAL A 6 18.35 -10.46 4.73
C VAL A 6 17.89 -10.97 6.08
N SER A 7 16.85 -10.35 6.63
CA SER A 7 16.23 -10.78 7.88
C SER A 7 14.72 -10.85 7.74
N VAL A 8 14.09 -11.70 8.54
CA VAL A 8 12.65 -11.74 8.74
C VAL A 8 12.34 -11.09 10.07
N GLU A 9 11.46 -10.13 10.05
CA GLU A 9 11.04 -9.42 11.26
C GLU A 9 9.53 -9.54 11.42
N ARG A 10 9.05 -9.49 12.66
CA ARG A 10 7.65 -9.71 13.01
C ARG A 10 7.18 -8.60 13.94
N PHE A 11 6.09 -7.98 13.55
CA PHE A 11 5.48 -6.88 14.30
C PHE A 11 4.07 -7.29 14.71
N PRO A 12 3.77 -7.40 16.01
CA PRO A 12 2.41 -7.65 16.47
C PRO A 12 1.47 -6.54 16.05
N ILE A 13 0.27 -6.91 15.60
CA ILE A 13 -0.80 -5.97 15.25
C ILE A 13 -1.63 -5.68 16.51
N PHE A 14 -2.03 -4.44 16.70
CA PHE A 14 -2.89 -4.06 17.80
C PHE A 14 -4.31 -4.61 17.59
N GLY A 15 -4.70 -5.58 18.39
CA GLY A 15 -5.95 -6.32 18.22
C GLY A 15 -5.88 -7.27 17.02
N ASN A 16 -6.90 -7.25 16.17
CA ASN A 16 -6.99 -8.06 14.96
C ASN A 16 -7.17 -7.15 13.74
N PHE A 17 -6.36 -7.33 12.73
CA PHE A 17 -6.60 -6.74 11.41
C PHE A 17 -7.43 -7.70 10.58
N VAL A 18 -8.72 -7.35 10.38
CA VAL A 18 -9.71 -8.23 9.72
C VAL A 18 -10.12 -7.63 8.39
N ILE A 19 -10.02 -8.44 7.34
CA ILE A 19 -10.52 -8.14 5.99
C ILE A 19 -11.43 -9.27 5.53
N SER A 20 -12.06 -9.16 4.36
CA SER A 20 -12.93 -10.19 3.78
C SER A 20 -12.26 -11.58 3.69
N ARG A 21 -10.95 -11.64 3.52
CA ARG A 21 -10.16 -12.87 3.32
C ARG A 21 -9.54 -13.45 4.60
N GLY A 22 -9.80 -12.90 5.77
CA GLY A 22 -9.31 -13.42 7.05
C GLY A 22 -8.77 -12.35 8.00
N ALA A 23 -8.15 -12.81 9.08
CA ALA A 23 -7.60 -11.97 10.14
C ALA A 23 -6.09 -12.17 10.29
N LYS A 24 -5.37 -11.10 10.66
CA LYS A 24 -3.95 -11.13 11.00
C LYS A 24 -3.73 -10.54 12.38
N VAL A 25 -2.83 -11.15 13.15
CA VAL A 25 -2.39 -10.69 14.47
C VAL A 25 -0.95 -10.19 14.48
N GLU A 26 -0.20 -10.46 13.39
CA GLU A 26 1.16 -9.97 13.18
C GLU A 26 1.41 -9.65 11.71
N ALA A 27 2.34 -8.74 11.46
CA ALA A 27 2.94 -8.47 10.17
C ALA A 27 4.33 -9.14 10.13
N ALA A 28 4.49 -10.15 9.26
CA ALA A 28 5.79 -10.73 8.96
C ALA A 28 6.35 -10.05 7.72
N VAL A 29 7.53 -9.45 7.85
CA VAL A 29 8.18 -8.67 6.80
C VAL A 29 9.57 -9.22 6.50
N VAL A 30 10.03 -9.05 5.27
CA VAL A 30 11.39 -9.38 4.86
C VAL A 30 12.16 -8.08 4.64
N VAL A 31 13.29 -7.93 5.34
CA VAL A 31 14.15 -6.76 5.24
C VAL A 31 15.42 -7.12 4.49
N ALA A 32 15.68 -6.42 3.40
CA ALA A 32 16.95 -6.43 2.70
C ALA A 32 17.84 -5.29 3.19
N THR A 33 19.08 -5.60 3.50
CA THR A 33 20.11 -4.63 3.86
C THR A 33 21.29 -4.80 2.93
N ILE A 34 21.66 -3.76 2.21
CA ILE A 34 22.82 -3.75 1.31
C ILE A 34 23.86 -2.80 1.90
N GLU A 35 25.03 -3.35 2.22
CA GLU A 35 26.16 -2.61 2.74
C GLU A 35 27.23 -2.45 1.66
N ASP A 36 27.70 -1.24 1.40
CA ASP A 36 28.82 -0.93 0.53
C ASP A 36 29.75 0.05 1.23
N ARG A 37 30.93 -0.44 1.65
CA ARG A 37 31.93 0.31 2.43
C ARG A 37 31.29 0.84 3.74
N ALA A 38 31.22 2.17 3.90
CA ALA A 38 30.63 2.84 5.06
C ALA A 38 29.11 3.09 4.94
N TRP A 39 28.52 2.75 3.80
CA TRP A 39 27.11 3.05 3.52
C TRP A 39 26.24 1.81 3.64
N ARG A 40 25.01 2.03 4.11
CA ARG A 40 24.00 0.97 4.28
C ARG A 40 22.65 1.45 3.77
N GLY A 41 22.08 0.71 2.83
CA GLY A 41 20.71 0.90 2.36
C GLY A 41 19.81 -0.22 2.86
N ARG A 42 18.57 0.10 3.20
CA ARG A 42 17.55 -0.85 3.69
C ARG A 42 16.26 -0.72 2.91
N GLY A 43 15.58 -1.86 2.72
CA GLY A 43 14.22 -1.89 2.18
C GLY A 43 13.45 -3.04 2.81
N GLU A 44 12.14 -2.91 2.86
CA GLU A 44 11.22 -3.86 3.47
C GLU A 44 10.18 -4.30 2.45
N GLY A 45 9.88 -5.59 2.40
CA GLY A 45 8.82 -6.16 1.58
C GLY A 45 7.92 -7.07 2.42
N VAL A 46 6.63 -7.07 2.11
CA VAL A 46 5.61 -7.87 2.80
C VAL A 46 5.17 -9.01 1.88
N PRO A 47 5.57 -10.27 2.18
CA PRO A 47 5.05 -11.41 1.44
C PRO A 47 3.52 -11.47 1.53
N TYR A 48 2.83 -11.52 0.39
CA TYR A 48 1.37 -11.48 0.39
C TYR A 48 0.77 -12.75 -0.24
N ALA A 49 0.11 -13.55 0.60
CA ALA A 49 -0.43 -14.86 0.20
C ALA A 49 -1.42 -14.80 -0.97
N ARG A 50 -2.18 -13.68 -1.14
CA ARG A 50 -3.08 -13.47 -2.27
C ARG A 50 -2.36 -13.51 -3.62
N TYR A 51 -1.05 -13.18 -3.63
CA TYR A 51 -0.19 -13.20 -4.82
C TYR A 51 0.73 -14.42 -4.85
N GLY A 52 0.46 -15.43 -4.02
CA GLY A 52 1.25 -16.66 -3.97
C GLY A 52 2.59 -16.52 -3.24
N GLU A 53 2.80 -15.44 -2.50
CA GLU A 53 4.04 -15.21 -1.78
C GLU A 53 3.99 -15.74 -0.34
N THR A 54 5.10 -16.30 0.08
CA THR A 54 5.41 -16.68 1.47
C THR A 54 6.75 -16.07 1.88
N VAL A 55 7.05 -16.02 3.17
CA VAL A 55 8.36 -15.61 3.66
C VAL A 55 9.46 -16.42 2.98
N ASP A 56 9.30 -17.74 2.89
CA ASP A 56 10.31 -18.63 2.30
C ASP A 56 10.48 -18.37 0.80
N SER A 57 9.39 -18.15 0.05
CA SER A 57 9.49 -17.85 -1.39
C SER A 57 10.20 -16.52 -1.64
N VAL A 58 9.92 -15.50 -0.82
CA VAL A 58 10.59 -14.18 -0.92
C VAL A 58 12.07 -14.28 -0.57
N LEU A 59 12.41 -15.03 0.49
CA LEU A 59 13.83 -15.32 0.83
C LEU A 59 14.54 -16.05 -0.28
N ALA A 60 13.92 -17.05 -0.90
CA ALA A 60 14.47 -17.80 -2.03
C ALA A 60 14.70 -16.89 -3.25
N GLN A 61 13.74 -16.02 -3.60
CA GLN A 61 13.90 -15.07 -4.69
C GLN A 61 15.05 -14.08 -4.43
N ILE A 62 15.16 -13.52 -3.24
CA ILE A 62 16.28 -12.64 -2.87
C ILE A 62 17.60 -13.42 -2.93
N GLY A 63 17.60 -14.67 -2.46
CA GLY A 63 18.78 -15.55 -2.51
C GLY A 63 19.27 -15.81 -3.93
N SER A 64 18.36 -15.98 -4.89
CA SER A 64 18.70 -16.27 -6.30
C SER A 64 19.45 -15.13 -7.00
N VAL A 65 19.27 -13.90 -6.56
CA VAL A 65 19.93 -12.70 -7.14
C VAL A 65 21.06 -12.15 -6.27
N ARG A 66 21.39 -12.81 -5.15
CA ARG A 66 22.42 -12.36 -4.22
C ARG A 66 23.73 -12.03 -4.91
N SER A 67 24.24 -12.94 -5.72
CA SER A 67 25.52 -12.75 -6.42
C SER A 67 25.51 -11.55 -7.36
N ALA A 68 24.37 -11.29 -8.02
CA ALA A 68 24.23 -10.13 -8.89
C ALA A 68 24.25 -8.82 -8.07
N ILE A 69 23.52 -8.76 -6.94
CA ILE A 69 23.51 -7.60 -6.04
C ILE A 69 24.91 -7.35 -5.48
N GLU A 70 25.60 -8.38 -5.01
CA GLU A 70 26.97 -8.29 -4.46
C GLU A 70 28.01 -7.95 -5.53
N ALA A 71 27.74 -8.26 -6.82
CA ALA A 71 28.52 -7.80 -7.97
C ALA A 71 28.22 -6.35 -8.38
N GLY A 72 27.22 -5.69 -7.76
CA GLY A 72 26.90 -4.28 -8.01
C GLY A 72 25.72 -4.05 -8.95
N ALA A 73 24.81 -5.02 -9.11
CA ALA A 73 23.57 -4.81 -9.85
C ALA A 73 22.81 -3.60 -9.31
N ASP A 74 22.38 -2.76 -10.22
CA ASP A 74 21.59 -1.57 -9.91
C ASP A 74 20.08 -1.83 -9.97
N ARG A 75 19.29 -0.77 -9.75
CA ARG A 75 17.82 -0.84 -9.76
C ARG A 75 17.25 -1.20 -11.13
N VAL A 76 17.92 -0.80 -12.22
CA VAL A 76 17.46 -1.07 -13.59
C VAL A 76 17.65 -2.56 -13.91
N LEU A 77 18.83 -3.09 -13.62
CA LEU A 77 19.10 -4.51 -13.81
C LEU A 77 18.20 -5.37 -12.91
N LEU A 78 17.91 -4.94 -11.67
CA LEU A 78 17.02 -5.66 -10.75
C LEU A 78 15.64 -5.91 -11.35
N GLN A 79 15.09 -4.96 -12.15
CA GLN A 79 13.77 -5.13 -12.78
C GLN A 79 13.73 -6.34 -13.76
N THR A 80 14.87 -6.74 -14.30
CA THR A 80 14.98 -7.90 -15.21
C THR A 80 15.30 -9.21 -14.49
N LEU A 81 15.83 -9.11 -13.26
CA LEU A 81 16.25 -10.27 -12.46
C LEU A 81 15.13 -10.88 -11.64
N LEU A 82 14.17 -10.05 -11.17
CA LEU A 82 13.05 -10.51 -10.35
C LEU A 82 11.72 -9.99 -10.90
N PRO A 83 10.65 -10.78 -10.79
CA PRO A 83 9.29 -10.30 -11.07
C PRO A 83 8.85 -9.24 -10.05
N PRO A 84 7.76 -8.47 -10.33
CA PRO A 84 7.09 -7.65 -9.32
C PRO A 84 6.74 -8.48 -8.08
N GLY A 85 6.82 -7.87 -6.90
CA GLY A 85 6.50 -8.53 -5.63
C GLY A 85 7.42 -8.10 -4.49
N ALA A 86 7.21 -8.69 -3.31
CA ALA A 86 7.87 -8.31 -2.06
C ALA A 86 9.41 -8.46 -2.11
N ALA A 87 9.93 -9.48 -2.81
CA ALA A 87 11.37 -9.69 -2.93
C ALA A 87 12.04 -8.53 -3.67
N ARG A 88 11.49 -8.17 -4.84
CA ARG A 88 12.01 -7.06 -5.64
C ARG A 88 11.82 -5.73 -4.90
N ASN A 89 10.67 -5.52 -4.24
CA ASN A 89 10.43 -4.32 -3.43
C ASN A 89 11.50 -4.12 -2.36
N ALA A 90 11.77 -5.12 -1.54
CA ALA A 90 12.78 -5.04 -0.49
C ALA A 90 14.17 -4.66 -1.05
N LEU A 91 14.59 -5.27 -2.16
CA LEU A 91 15.89 -4.98 -2.79
C LEU A 91 15.90 -3.61 -3.50
N ASP A 92 14.86 -3.27 -4.23
CA ASP A 92 14.75 -2.00 -4.96
C ASP A 92 14.82 -0.81 -3.98
N CYS A 93 14.02 -0.85 -2.91
CA CYS A 93 14.02 0.19 -1.88
C CYS A 93 15.36 0.25 -1.12
N ALA A 94 16.04 -0.89 -0.91
CA ALA A 94 17.38 -0.91 -0.32
C ALA A 94 18.42 -0.26 -1.25
N LEU A 95 18.33 -0.50 -2.55
CA LEU A 95 19.22 0.12 -3.54
C LEU A 95 18.98 1.64 -3.66
N TRP A 96 17.73 2.08 -3.56
CA TRP A 96 17.40 3.52 -3.52
C TRP A 96 18.01 4.19 -2.30
N ASP A 97 17.82 3.62 -1.11
CA ASP A 97 18.35 4.12 0.15
C ASP A 97 19.90 4.15 0.13
N LEU A 98 20.52 3.07 -0.36
CA LEU A 98 21.97 3.01 -0.51
C LEU A 98 22.50 4.08 -1.47
N ALA A 99 21.85 4.26 -2.62
CA ALA A 99 22.23 5.25 -3.62
C ALA A 99 22.17 6.69 -3.06
N ALA A 100 21.09 7.01 -2.33
CA ALA A 100 20.92 8.31 -1.70
C ALA A 100 22.00 8.59 -0.65
N LYS A 101 22.26 7.64 0.25
CA LYS A 101 23.27 7.77 1.30
C LYS A 101 24.68 7.84 0.74
N ARG A 102 24.99 7.02 -0.28
CA ARG A 102 26.32 7.00 -0.91
C ARG A 102 26.63 8.26 -1.69
N SER A 103 25.67 8.79 -2.42
CA SER A 103 25.84 10.02 -3.21
C SER A 103 25.71 11.31 -2.39
N GLY A 104 25.09 11.25 -1.20
CA GLY A 104 24.68 12.42 -0.44
C GLY A 104 23.48 13.17 -1.04
N VAL A 105 22.92 12.68 -2.16
CA VAL A 105 21.75 13.27 -2.84
C VAL A 105 20.48 12.62 -2.29
N PRO A 106 19.48 13.40 -1.83
CA PRO A 106 18.22 12.84 -1.31
C PRO A 106 17.52 11.94 -2.34
N ALA A 107 16.82 10.89 -1.85
CA ALA A 107 16.14 9.93 -2.73
C ALA A 107 15.10 10.58 -3.66
N HIS A 108 14.36 11.60 -3.20
CA HIS A 108 13.40 12.32 -4.03
C HIS A 108 14.08 13.05 -5.21
N VAL A 109 15.28 13.62 -5.01
CA VAL A 109 16.05 14.26 -6.08
C VAL A 109 16.53 13.21 -7.09
N LEU A 110 17.03 12.06 -6.60
CA LEU A 110 17.40 10.92 -7.47
C LEU A 110 16.22 10.37 -8.25
N ALA A 111 15.02 10.41 -7.67
CA ALA A 111 13.77 9.96 -8.30
C ALA A 111 13.16 11.01 -9.25
N GLY A 112 13.64 12.25 -9.21
CA GLY A 112 13.08 13.36 -10.01
C GLY A 112 11.68 13.79 -9.56
N VAL A 113 11.34 13.56 -8.28
CA VAL A 113 10.04 13.95 -7.70
C VAL A 113 10.23 15.06 -6.64
N ALA A 114 9.12 15.69 -6.25
CA ALA A 114 9.13 16.67 -5.18
C ALA A 114 9.57 16.04 -3.84
N ALA A 115 10.14 16.83 -2.95
CA ALA A 115 10.41 16.39 -1.59
C ALA A 115 9.10 15.98 -0.91
N ALA A 116 9.13 14.86 -0.18
CA ALA A 116 7.98 14.45 0.62
C ALA A 116 7.67 15.52 1.68
N VAL A 117 6.38 15.81 1.84
CA VAL A 117 5.83 16.71 2.87
C VAL A 117 4.96 15.91 3.81
N PRO A 118 4.61 16.44 5.01
CA PRO A 118 3.61 15.80 5.86
C PRO A 118 2.29 15.60 5.11
N VAL A 119 1.73 14.39 5.17
CA VAL A 119 0.50 14.02 4.45
C VAL A 119 -0.52 13.39 5.38
N THR A 120 -1.80 13.63 5.11
CA THR A 120 -2.88 12.91 5.79
C THR A 120 -2.97 11.49 5.27
N THR A 121 -2.74 10.50 6.14
CA THR A 121 -3.01 9.09 5.82
C THR A 121 -4.39 8.68 6.30
N ALA A 122 -5.02 7.75 5.59
CA ALA A 122 -6.20 7.05 6.08
C ALA A 122 -5.89 6.33 7.40
N PHE A 123 -6.94 6.00 8.14
CA PHE A 123 -6.88 5.07 9.27
C PHE A 123 -7.88 3.96 9.04
N THR A 124 -7.41 2.72 9.07
CA THR A 124 -8.20 1.56 8.72
C THR A 124 -9.08 1.10 9.87
N ILE A 125 -10.38 0.95 9.58
CA ILE A 125 -11.36 0.25 10.41
C ILE A 125 -11.55 -1.15 9.85
N SER A 126 -11.17 -2.17 10.62
CA SER A 126 -11.31 -3.59 10.27
C SER A 126 -12.79 -4.01 10.13
N VAL A 127 -13.02 -5.10 9.41
CA VAL A 127 -14.35 -5.71 9.33
C VAL A 127 -14.80 -6.20 10.70
N GLY A 128 -16.05 -5.90 11.04
CA GLY A 128 -16.73 -6.34 12.26
C GLY A 128 -18.23 -6.25 12.10
N THR A 129 -18.97 -6.44 13.18
CA THR A 129 -20.40 -6.12 13.22
C THR A 129 -20.60 -4.60 13.07
N PRO A 130 -21.79 -4.11 12.66
CA PRO A 130 -22.06 -2.68 12.58
C PRO A 130 -21.74 -1.94 13.88
N ASP A 131 -22.04 -2.50 15.04
CA ASP A 131 -21.79 -1.88 16.35
C ASP A 131 -20.29 -1.82 16.69
N GLU A 132 -19.53 -2.87 16.40
CA GLU A 132 -18.06 -2.89 16.58
C GLU A 132 -17.38 -1.85 15.68
N MET A 133 -17.81 -1.75 14.42
CA MET A 133 -17.27 -0.78 13.48
C MET A 133 -17.67 0.65 13.83
N ALA A 134 -18.89 0.87 14.31
CA ALA A 134 -19.32 2.18 14.80
C ALA A 134 -18.49 2.61 16.02
N TRP A 135 -18.22 1.70 16.96
CA TRP A 135 -17.39 1.98 18.12
C TRP A 135 -15.94 2.33 17.71
N ALA A 136 -15.36 1.58 16.77
CA ALA A 136 -14.03 1.86 16.24
C ALA A 136 -13.98 3.22 15.51
N ALA A 137 -14.99 3.52 14.70
CA ALA A 137 -15.12 4.80 14.00
C ALA A 137 -15.30 5.97 14.98
N ALA A 138 -16.11 5.82 16.05
CA ALA A 138 -16.26 6.81 17.08
C ALA A 138 -14.95 7.13 17.79
N LYS A 139 -14.12 6.13 18.07
CA LYS A 139 -12.77 6.33 18.62
C LYS A 139 -11.84 7.05 17.64
N ALA A 140 -12.00 6.81 16.36
CA ALA A 140 -11.21 7.41 15.29
C ALA A 140 -11.82 8.70 14.73
N ARG A 141 -12.93 9.22 15.28
CA ARG A 141 -13.72 10.34 14.71
C ARG A 141 -12.96 11.65 14.50
N ALA A 142 -11.85 11.85 15.24
CA ALA A 142 -10.99 13.01 15.07
C ALA A 142 -10.06 12.90 13.85
N ARG A 143 -10.01 11.74 13.20
CA ARG A 143 -9.21 11.50 12.01
C ARG A 143 -9.98 11.95 10.77
N PRO A 144 -9.37 12.75 9.87
CA PRO A 144 -10.07 13.31 8.73
C PRO A 144 -10.40 12.30 7.63
N LEU A 145 -9.68 11.17 7.58
CA LEU A 145 -9.83 10.14 6.55
C LEU A 145 -9.85 8.75 7.19
N LEU A 146 -10.93 8.00 6.97
CA LEU A 146 -11.10 6.63 7.43
C LEU A 146 -11.23 5.69 6.23
N LYS A 147 -10.49 4.56 6.28
CA LYS A 147 -10.63 3.45 5.33
C LYS A 147 -11.43 2.33 5.99
N ILE A 148 -12.56 1.97 5.40
CA ILE A 148 -13.52 1.02 5.97
C ILE A 148 -13.39 -0.30 5.22
N LYS A 149 -12.99 -1.36 5.92
CA LYS A 149 -12.96 -2.71 5.35
C LYS A 149 -14.37 -3.28 5.31
N LEU A 150 -14.73 -3.87 4.16
CA LEU A 150 -16.03 -4.46 3.90
C LEU A 150 -15.88 -5.96 3.58
N ALA A 151 -17.00 -6.72 3.63
CA ALA A 151 -16.95 -8.17 3.47
C ALA A 151 -18.17 -8.73 2.69
N GLY A 152 -18.95 -7.88 2.04
CA GLY A 152 -20.11 -8.26 1.24
C GLY A 152 -21.42 -8.15 2.01
N GLU A 153 -21.98 -9.26 2.47
CA GLU A 153 -23.26 -9.24 3.17
C GLU A 153 -23.23 -8.36 4.43
N GLY A 154 -24.24 -7.50 4.58
CA GLY A 154 -24.34 -6.58 5.72
C GLY A 154 -23.56 -5.28 5.59
N ASP A 155 -22.83 -5.04 4.49
CA ASP A 155 -22.00 -3.84 4.31
C ASP A 155 -22.79 -2.53 4.37
N ALA A 156 -24.02 -2.50 3.85
CA ALA A 156 -24.88 -1.32 3.94
C ALA A 156 -25.15 -0.91 5.40
N ALA A 157 -25.40 -1.87 6.29
CA ALA A 157 -25.59 -1.60 7.72
C ALA A 157 -24.29 -1.12 8.40
N ARG A 158 -23.15 -1.72 8.04
CA ARG A 158 -21.81 -1.28 8.49
C ARG A 158 -21.54 0.18 8.12
N LEU A 159 -21.81 0.55 6.86
CA LEU A 159 -21.61 1.91 6.36
C LEU A 159 -22.48 2.93 7.08
N VAL A 160 -23.77 2.63 7.29
CA VAL A 160 -24.68 3.49 8.05
C VAL A 160 -24.17 3.70 9.47
N ALA A 161 -23.76 2.65 10.15
CA ALA A 161 -23.27 2.69 11.51
C ALA A 161 -21.95 3.51 11.63
N VAL A 162 -21.00 3.28 10.71
CA VAL A 162 -19.73 4.02 10.66
C VAL A 162 -19.96 5.51 10.35
N ARG A 163 -20.80 5.83 9.36
CA ARG A 163 -21.11 7.23 9.01
C ARG A 163 -21.75 7.98 10.16
N ALA A 164 -22.70 7.34 10.87
CA ALA A 164 -23.33 7.93 12.06
C ALA A 164 -22.31 8.20 13.18
N ALA A 165 -21.30 7.33 13.35
CA ALA A 165 -20.28 7.46 14.39
C ALA A 165 -19.15 8.45 14.04
N ALA A 166 -18.87 8.67 12.74
CA ALA A 166 -17.85 9.59 12.24
C ALA A 166 -18.43 10.48 11.11
N PRO A 167 -19.37 11.41 11.42
CA PRO A 167 -20.11 12.18 10.41
C PRO A 167 -19.23 13.10 9.56
N GLU A 168 -18.14 13.63 10.12
CA GLU A 168 -17.28 14.60 9.46
C GLU A 168 -16.10 13.96 8.69
N ALA A 169 -15.83 12.66 8.92
CA ALA A 169 -14.70 12.01 8.27
C ALA A 169 -14.98 11.75 6.78
N THR A 170 -13.98 11.95 5.94
CA THR A 170 -13.99 11.40 4.59
C THR A 170 -13.89 9.87 4.71
N LEU A 171 -14.81 9.15 4.07
CA LEU A 171 -14.79 7.69 4.04
C LEU A 171 -14.32 7.19 2.68
N ILE A 172 -13.34 6.31 2.68
CA ILE A 172 -13.04 5.41 1.56
C ILE A 172 -13.32 3.98 2.01
N VAL A 173 -13.75 3.12 1.13
CA VAL A 173 -14.05 1.73 1.47
C VAL A 173 -13.19 0.79 0.66
N ASP A 174 -12.87 -0.37 1.24
CA ASP A 174 -12.14 -1.43 0.57
C ASP A 174 -12.91 -2.74 0.76
N ALA A 175 -13.49 -3.22 -0.32
CA ALA A 175 -14.25 -4.46 -0.34
C ALA A 175 -13.35 -5.70 -0.42
N ASN A 176 -12.07 -5.54 -0.74
CA ASN A 176 -11.10 -6.62 -0.87
C ASN A 176 -11.65 -7.82 -1.67
N GLU A 177 -12.22 -7.54 -2.85
CA GLU A 177 -12.78 -8.54 -3.76
C GLU A 177 -14.05 -9.27 -3.21
N ALA A 178 -14.71 -8.76 -2.17
CA ALA A 178 -15.79 -9.49 -1.50
C ALA A 178 -17.16 -9.37 -2.17
N TRP A 179 -17.35 -8.44 -3.11
CA TRP A 179 -18.63 -8.28 -3.77
C TRP A 179 -18.76 -9.18 -5.00
N ALA A 180 -19.99 -9.38 -5.44
CA ALA A 180 -20.34 -10.10 -6.66
C ALA A 180 -21.06 -9.16 -7.63
N GLU A 181 -21.05 -9.49 -8.93
CA GLU A 181 -21.76 -8.73 -9.97
C GLU A 181 -23.25 -8.58 -9.60
N ALA A 182 -23.86 -9.66 -9.09
CA ALA A 182 -25.20 -9.63 -8.53
C ALA A 182 -25.25 -8.78 -7.26
N GLY A 183 -25.79 -7.58 -7.35
CA GLY A 183 -25.90 -6.63 -6.21
C GLY A 183 -24.83 -5.55 -6.17
N LEU A 184 -23.91 -5.52 -7.14
CA LEU A 184 -22.85 -4.51 -7.23
C LEU A 184 -23.40 -3.08 -7.22
N GLU A 185 -24.39 -2.77 -8.09
CA GLU A 185 -25.01 -1.44 -8.15
C GLU A 185 -25.65 -1.04 -6.83
N ARG A 186 -26.34 -1.98 -6.15
CA ARG A 186 -26.92 -1.73 -4.82
C ARG A 186 -25.86 -1.41 -3.77
N SER A 187 -24.72 -2.08 -3.82
CA SER A 187 -23.60 -1.80 -2.91
C SER A 187 -22.98 -0.43 -3.18
N LEU A 188 -22.81 -0.06 -4.45
CA LEU A 188 -22.34 1.28 -4.85
C LEU A 188 -23.33 2.38 -4.43
N GLU A 189 -24.65 2.15 -4.60
CA GLU A 189 -25.68 3.07 -4.09
C GLU A 189 -25.64 3.23 -2.57
N ALA A 190 -25.38 2.16 -1.83
CA ALA A 190 -25.22 2.23 -0.37
C ALA A 190 -23.98 3.06 0.01
N CYS A 191 -22.88 2.91 -0.72
CA CYS A 191 -21.69 3.73 -0.58
C CYS A 191 -22.00 5.22 -0.88
N ALA A 192 -22.69 5.51 -1.99
CA ALA A 192 -23.08 6.86 -2.35
C ALA A 192 -23.95 7.52 -1.27
N LYS A 193 -24.97 6.79 -0.75
CA LYS A 193 -25.83 7.26 0.34
C LYS A 193 -25.07 7.53 1.63
N ALA A 194 -24.00 6.75 1.91
CA ALA A 194 -23.14 6.98 3.06
C ALA A 194 -22.07 8.09 2.81
N GLY A 195 -22.03 8.71 1.63
CA GLY A 195 -21.05 9.71 1.27
C GLY A 195 -19.63 9.18 1.18
N VAL A 196 -19.46 7.95 0.68
CA VAL A 196 -18.14 7.34 0.41
C VAL A 196 -17.51 8.05 -0.78
N ALA A 197 -16.22 8.38 -0.65
CA ALA A 197 -15.47 9.13 -1.66
C ALA A 197 -14.75 8.23 -2.68
N LEU A 198 -14.51 6.95 -2.35
CA LEU A 198 -13.83 5.97 -3.18
C LEU A 198 -14.18 4.55 -2.75
N VAL A 199 -14.41 3.65 -3.71
CA VAL A 199 -14.59 2.20 -3.48
C VAL A 199 -13.39 1.46 -4.05
N GLU A 200 -12.60 0.81 -3.20
CA GLU A 200 -11.45 0.02 -3.60
C GLU A 200 -11.84 -1.44 -3.81
N GLN A 201 -11.42 -1.99 -4.92
CA GLN A 201 -11.53 -3.38 -5.39
C GLN A 201 -12.83 -4.10 -4.99
N PRO A 202 -13.98 -3.69 -5.57
CA PRO A 202 -15.27 -4.30 -5.23
C PRO A 202 -15.39 -5.76 -5.65
N LEU A 203 -14.92 -6.10 -6.86
CA LEU A 203 -15.03 -7.43 -7.45
C LEU A 203 -13.68 -8.15 -7.48
N PRO A 204 -13.67 -9.51 -7.50
CA PRO A 204 -12.47 -10.27 -7.79
C PRO A 204 -11.81 -9.80 -9.09
N ALA A 205 -10.48 -9.67 -9.11
CA ALA A 205 -9.70 -9.21 -10.27
C ALA A 205 -9.97 -10.03 -11.54
N SER A 206 -10.33 -11.32 -11.40
CA SER A 206 -10.72 -12.19 -12.52
C SER A 206 -12.16 -12.00 -13.01
N GLN A 207 -12.98 -11.21 -12.32
CA GLN A 207 -14.40 -10.99 -12.60
C GLN A 207 -14.78 -9.51 -12.68
N ASP A 208 -13.82 -8.62 -12.71
CA ASP A 208 -14.00 -7.17 -12.63
C ASP A 208 -14.47 -6.52 -13.94
N SER A 209 -14.59 -7.29 -15.03
CA SER A 209 -15.09 -6.80 -16.33
C SER A 209 -16.52 -6.24 -16.28
N ALA A 210 -17.31 -6.65 -15.27
CA ALA A 210 -18.65 -6.10 -15.05
C ALA A 210 -18.64 -4.62 -14.71
N LEU A 211 -17.54 -4.08 -14.12
CA LEU A 211 -17.39 -2.66 -13.80
C LEU A 211 -17.50 -1.76 -15.02
N ALA A 212 -17.04 -2.21 -16.19
CA ALA A 212 -17.14 -1.44 -17.44
C ALA A 212 -18.59 -1.27 -17.97
N LYS A 213 -19.58 -1.94 -17.36
CA LYS A 213 -20.96 -1.99 -17.86
C LYS A 213 -21.95 -1.23 -16.98
N ILE A 214 -21.48 -0.64 -15.88
CA ILE A 214 -22.32 0.05 -14.90
C ILE A 214 -21.89 1.52 -14.77
N GLU A 215 -22.78 2.33 -14.23
CA GLU A 215 -22.45 3.71 -13.85
C GLU A 215 -21.67 3.70 -12.53
N HIS A 216 -20.55 4.42 -12.49
CA HIS A 216 -19.77 4.60 -11.26
C HIS A 216 -20.32 5.77 -10.45
N VAL A 217 -21.41 5.53 -9.70
CA VAL A 217 -22.02 6.55 -8.81
C VAL A 217 -21.08 6.96 -7.65
N VAL A 218 -20.02 6.18 -7.42
CA VAL A 218 -18.86 6.48 -6.58
C VAL A 218 -17.62 6.04 -7.37
N PRO A 219 -16.53 6.81 -7.40
CA PRO A 219 -15.31 6.40 -8.08
C PRO A 219 -14.77 5.05 -7.59
N ILE A 220 -14.33 4.21 -8.51
CA ILE A 220 -13.83 2.84 -8.22
C ILE A 220 -12.32 2.79 -8.45
N CYS A 221 -11.62 2.21 -7.47
CA CYS A 221 -10.16 2.08 -7.43
C CYS A 221 -9.73 0.63 -7.60
N ALA A 222 -8.79 0.37 -8.52
CA ALA A 222 -8.16 -0.93 -8.66
C ALA A 222 -7.08 -1.13 -7.58
N ASP A 223 -7.08 -2.26 -6.89
CA ASP A 223 -6.00 -2.73 -6.01
C ASP A 223 -5.46 -4.08 -6.48
N GLU A 224 -6.21 -5.16 -6.30
CA GLU A 224 -5.80 -6.50 -6.72
C GLU A 224 -5.73 -6.66 -8.25
N SER A 225 -6.40 -5.80 -8.99
CA SER A 225 -6.42 -5.81 -10.47
C SER A 225 -5.22 -5.12 -11.11
N ILE A 226 -4.36 -4.45 -10.34
CA ILE A 226 -3.16 -3.74 -10.83
C ILE A 226 -1.93 -4.08 -9.99
N HIS A 227 -0.87 -4.54 -10.64
CA HIS A 227 0.42 -4.83 -10.01
C HIS A 227 1.52 -3.91 -10.55
N ASP A 228 1.64 -3.82 -11.86
CA ASP A 228 2.62 -3.02 -12.57
C ASP A 228 1.98 -2.35 -13.78
N ARG A 229 2.78 -1.76 -14.66
CA ARG A 229 2.30 -1.07 -15.87
C ARG A 229 1.64 -1.99 -16.89
N SER A 230 1.85 -3.29 -16.81
CA SER A 230 1.29 -4.22 -17.81
C SER A 230 -0.25 -4.25 -17.71
N GLY A 231 -0.91 -4.03 -18.84
CA GLY A 231 -2.38 -4.03 -18.92
C GLY A 231 -3.08 -2.81 -18.33
N LEU A 232 -2.35 -1.77 -17.88
CA LEU A 232 -2.93 -0.56 -17.27
C LEU A 232 -4.00 0.11 -18.16
N GLU A 233 -3.77 0.21 -19.48
CA GLU A 233 -4.74 0.80 -20.41
C GLU A 233 -6.08 0.07 -20.41
N ALA A 234 -6.05 -1.26 -20.30
CA ALA A 234 -7.27 -2.08 -20.28
C ALA A 234 -8.09 -1.89 -19.00
N LEU A 235 -7.51 -1.35 -17.93
CA LEU A 235 -8.20 -1.04 -16.68
C LEU A 235 -9.02 0.24 -16.77
N ARG A 236 -8.70 1.16 -17.70
CA ARG A 236 -9.35 2.48 -17.76
C ARG A 236 -10.86 2.40 -17.99
N ALA A 237 -11.34 1.37 -18.67
CA ALA A 237 -12.78 1.16 -18.86
C ALA A 237 -13.51 0.65 -17.59
N ARG A 238 -12.77 0.22 -16.56
CA ARG A 238 -13.31 -0.45 -15.37
C ARG A 238 -13.07 0.32 -14.09
N TYR A 239 -12.08 1.21 -14.05
CA TYR A 239 -11.63 1.89 -12.86
C TYR A 239 -11.35 3.36 -13.11
N ASP A 240 -11.66 4.19 -12.14
CA ASP A 240 -11.40 5.63 -12.14
C ASP A 240 -10.05 5.96 -11.50
N ALA A 241 -9.62 5.12 -10.55
CA ALA A 241 -8.38 5.26 -9.80
C ALA A 241 -7.60 3.94 -9.72
N ILE A 242 -6.33 4.03 -9.38
CA ILE A 242 -5.49 2.88 -9.04
C ILE A 242 -4.83 3.06 -7.68
N ASN A 243 -4.69 1.98 -6.92
CA ASN A 243 -3.92 1.95 -5.67
C ASN A 243 -2.51 1.42 -5.93
N VAL A 244 -1.52 2.30 -5.87
CA VAL A 244 -0.11 1.96 -6.05
C VAL A 244 0.45 1.48 -4.71
N LYS A 245 0.89 0.23 -4.65
CA LYS A 245 1.56 -0.38 -3.49
C LYS A 245 2.92 -0.92 -3.91
N LEU A 246 3.97 -0.57 -3.18
CA LEU A 246 5.34 -0.96 -3.53
C LEU A 246 5.54 -2.48 -3.55
N ASP A 247 4.85 -3.21 -2.67
CA ASP A 247 4.89 -4.68 -2.65
C ASP A 247 4.27 -5.31 -3.92
N LYS A 248 3.31 -4.63 -4.57
CA LYS A 248 2.74 -5.09 -5.83
C LYS A 248 3.64 -4.71 -7.01
N THR A 249 4.06 -3.45 -7.06
CA THR A 249 4.93 -2.96 -8.14
C THR A 249 6.34 -3.55 -8.10
N GLY A 250 6.73 -4.16 -6.99
CA GLY A 250 8.08 -4.64 -6.79
C GLY A 250 9.09 -3.52 -6.62
N GLY A 251 8.70 -2.45 -5.91
CA GLY A 251 9.55 -1.35 -5.47
C GLY A 251 9.23 0.01 -6.08
N LEU A 252 10.01 0.99 -5.63
CA LEU A 252 9.85 2.40 -5.99
C LEU A 252 10.13 2.67 -7.48
N THR A 253 11.06 1.94 -8.09
CA THR A 253 11.45 2.13 -9.50
C THR A 253 10.26 1.90 -10.43
N GLU A 254 9.55 0.79 -10.31
CA GLU A 254 8.37 0.50 -11.11
C GLU A 254 7.17 1.36 -10.70
N ALA A 255 7.02 1.66 -9.41
CA ALA A 255 5.94 2.50 -8.92
C ALA A 255 5.97 3.91 -9.54
N LEU A 256 7.14 4.54 -9.66
CA LEU A 256 7.31 5.84 -10.33
C LEU A 256 6.88 5.78 -11.81
N ALA A 257 7.27 4.72 -12.51
CA ALA A 257 6.92 4.55 -13.91
C ALA A 257 5.42 4.24 -14.10
N LEU A 258 4.82 3.41 -13.20
CA LEU A 258 3.38 3.13 -13.19
C LEU A 258 2.58 4.41 -12.98
N MET A 259 2.96 5.25 -11.99
CA MET A 259 2.28 6.51 -11.72
C MET A 259 2.29 7.44 -12.91
N THR A 260 3.45 7.64 -13.54
CA THR A 260 3.57 8.50 -14.73
C THR A 260 2.64 8.03 -15.86
N GLN A 261 2.57 6.74 -16.10
CA GLN A 261 1.68 6.18 -17.12
C GLN A 261 0.20 6.31 -16.71
N ALA A 262 -0.14 6.07 -15.44
CA ALA A 262 -1.50 6.18 -14.95
C ALA A 262 -2.05 7.60 -15.02
N GLU A 263 -1.26 8.60 -14.64
CA GLU A 263 -1.61 10.02 -14.79
C GLU A 263 -1.83 10.39 -16.28
N GLY A 264 -0.97 9.91 -17.17
CA GLY A 264 -1.11 10.10 -18.61
C GLY A 264 -2.39 9.48 -19.19
N LEU A 265 -2.91 8.42 -18.56
CA LEU A 265 -4.19 7.77 -18.92
C LEU A 265 -5.40 8.37 -18.17
N GLY A 266 -5.19 9.35 -17.30
CA GLY A 266 -6.25 10.04 -16.56
C GLY A 266 -6.81 9.26 -15.36
N PHE A 267 -6.03 8.33 -14.78
CA PHE A 267 -6.38 7.73 -13.51
C PHE A 267 -6.12 8.69 -12.34
N GLU A 268 -7.01 8.70 -11.35
CA GLU A 268 -6.71 9.20 -10.03
C GLU A 268 -5.77 8.20 -9.31
N LEU A 269 -4.91 8.72 -8.43
CA LEU A 269 -3.95 7.89 -7.71
C LEU A 269 -4.31 7.78 -6.23
N MET A 270 -4.21 6.58 -5.72
CA MET A 270 -4.13 6.26 -4.30
C MET A 270 -2.76 5.63 -4.03
N ILE A 271 -2.11 6.00 -2.95
CA ILE A 271 -0.87 5.36 -2.50
C ILE A 271 -1.19 4.56 -1.26
N GLY A 272 -1.06 3.25 -1.38
CA GLY A 272 -1.37 2.33 -0.28
C GLY A 272 -0.18 1.50 0.16
N CYS A 273 -0.44 0.69 1.18
CA CYS A 273 0.54 -0.23 1.74
C CYS A 273 -0.09 -1.57 2.13
N MET A 274 0.75 -2.52 2.47
CA MET A 274 0.41 -3.66 3.34
C MET A 274 0.64 -3.26 4.79
N VAL A 275 0.11 -4.02 5.76
CA VAL A 275 0.44 -3.79 7.18
C VAL A 275 1.92 -4.10 7.37
N ALA A 276 2.71 -3.08 7.66
CA ALA A 276 4.17 -3.12 7.68
C ALA A 276 4.74 -2.02 8.56
N SER A 277 6.06 -2.00 8.75
CA SER A 277 6.74 -0.98 9.55
C SER A 277 6.98 0.32 8.75
N SER A 278 7.44 1.35 9.44
CA SER A 278 7.87 2.62 8.84
C SER A 278 8.88 2.46 7.70
N LEU A 279 9.63 1.36 7.65
CA LEU A 279 10.62 1.16 6.60
C LEU A 279 9.97 0.90 5.22
N ALA A 280 8.81 0.26 5.19
CA ALA A 280 8.03 0.10 3.97
C ALA A 280 7.31 1.40 3.56
N MET A 281 6.91 2.23 4.54
CA MET A 281 6.18 3.49 4.29
C MET A 281 7.09 4.59 3.77
N ALA A 282 8.35 4.64 4.20
CA ALA A 282 9.29 5.72 3.89
C ALA A 282 9.46 5.95 2.37
N PRO A 283 9.74 4.93 1.53
CA PRO A 283 9.79 5.12 0.08
C PRO A 283 8.43 5.47 -0.53
N ALA A 284 7.32 4.95 0.00
CA ALA A 284 5.99 5.23 -0.52
C ALA A 284 5.58 6.70 -0.32
N LEU A 285 6.05 7.36 0.74
CA LEU A 285 5.81 8.79 0.98
C LEU A 285 6.34 9.70 -0.14
N LEU A 286 7.34 9.26 -0.92
CA LEU A 286 7.81 10.02 -2.08
C LEU A 286 6.74 10.14 -3.19
N LEU A 287 5.79 9.22 -3.21
CA LEU A 287 4.71 9.16 -4.19
C LEU A 287 3.46 9.93 -3.75
N ALA A 288 3.36 10.24 -2.46
CA ALA A 288 2.14 10.75 -1.83
C ALA A 288 1.66 12.10 -2.36
N ALA A 289 2.57 12.96 -2.86
CA ALA A 289 2.22 14.26 -3.43
C ALA A 289 1.34 14.19 -4.69
N HIS A 290 1.33 13.05 -5.36
CA HIS A 290 0.54 12.78 -6.57
C HIS A 290 -0.81 12.12 -6.28
N ALA A 291 -1.05 11.72 -5.03
CA ALA A 291 -2.21 10.91 -4.67
C ALA A 291 -3.38 11.78 -4.19
N ARG A 292 -4.59 11.40 -4.64
CA ARG A 292 -5.83 11.91 -4.04
C ARG A 292 -6.04 11.36 -2.63
N PHE A 293 -5.68 10.08 -2.42
CA PHE A 293 -5.76 9.42 -1.12
C PHE A 293 -4.44 8.73 -0.79
N VAL A 294 -4.03 8.86 0.45
CA VAL A 294 -2.86 8.18 1.01
C VAL A 294 -3.33 7.22 2.10
N ASP A 295 -2.91 5.97 2.03
CA ASP A 295 -3.24 4.88 2.95
C ASP A 295 -1.95 4.19 3.39
N LEU A 296 -1.18 4.90 4.22
CA LEU A 296 0.12 4.49 4.76
C LEU A 296 0.05 4.36 6.28
N ASP A 297 -1.02 3.75 6.78
CA ASP A 297 -1.31 3.58 8.19
C ASP A 297 -0.72 2.30 8.81
N GLY A 298 0.04 1.52 8.04
CA GLY A 298 0.62 0.27 8.52
C GLY A 298 1.23 0.37 9.92
N PRO A 299 2.14 1.34 10.21
CA PRO A 299 2.73 1.52 11.53
C PRO A 299 1.73 1.86 12.65
N LEU A 300 0.62 2.53 12.33
CA LEU A 300 -0.44 2.87 13.30
C LEU A 300 -1.25 1.64 13.76
N LEU A 301 -1.18 0.57 13.00
CA LEU A 301 -1.87 -0.71 13.30
C LEU A 301 -0.99 -1.65 14.11
N LEU A 302 0.31 -1.36 14.27
CA LEU A 302 1.26 -2.19 15.00
C LEU A 302 1.26 -1.84 16.50
N VAL A 303 1.57 -2.83 17.34
CA VAL A 303 1.79 -2.60 18.78
C VAL A 303 3.05 -1.76 19.00
N TRP A 304 4.06 -1.94 18.16
CA TRP A 304 5.29 -1.15 18.13
C TRP A 304 5.86 -1.11 16.72
N ASP A 305 6.58 -0.04 16.42
CA ASP A 305 7.26 0.18 15.15
C ASP A 305 8.78 0.20 15.35
N ARG A 306 9.52 0.46 14.27
CA ARG A 306 10.99 0.56 14.32
C ARG A 306 11.48 1.75 15.13
N PRO A 307 12.62 1.62 15.85
CA PRO A 307 13.32 2.77 16.35
C PRO A 307 13.64 3.76 15.22
N ASP A 308 13.52 5.05 15.50
CA ASP A 308 13.72 6.15 14.51
C ASP A 308 12.80 6.06 13.27
N GLY A 309 11.66 5.35 13.36
CA GLY A 309 10.66 5.24 12.30
C GLY A 309 10.00 6.58 11.95
N LEU A 310 8.95 6.51 11.13
CA LEU A 310 8.17 7.70 10.78
C LEU A 310 7.45 8.26 12.01
N THR A 311 7.33 9.57 12.06
CA THR A 311 6.48 10.22 13.05
C THR A 311 5.06 10.35 12.53
N TYR A 312 4.08 9.95 13.33
CA TYR A 312 2.66 10.14 13.06
C TYR A 312 2.05 11.06 14.11
N GLU A 313 1.51 12.19 13.69
CA GLU A 313 0.73 13.10 14.54
C GLU A 313 -0.76 12.92 14.19
N GLY A 314 -1.45 12.06 14.93
CA GLY A 314 -2.80 11.63 14.56
C GLY A 314 -2.79 10.88 13.22
N SER A 315 -3.38 11.49 12.18
CA SER A 315 -3.36 10.98 10.81
C SER A 315 -2.30 11.65 9.91
N ILE A 316 -1.45 12.51 10.45
CA ILE A 316 -0.39 13.16 9.67
C ILE A 316 0.86 12.28 9.73
N ALA A 317 1.24 11.71 8.60
CA ALA A 317 2.51 10.99 8.42
C ALA A 317 3.59 11.99 8.00
N HIS A 318 4.68 12.07 8.75
CA HIS A 318 5.81 12.95 8.46
C HIS A 318 6.88 12.22 7.63
N PRO A 319 7.58 12.91 6.72
CA PRO A 319 8.69 12.33 5.96
C PRO A 319 9.76 11.73 6.85
N PRO A 320 10.47 10.68 6.40
CA PRO A 320 11.54 10.06 7.15
C PRO A 320 12.72 10.99 7.32
N ALA A 321 13.44 10.87 8.44
CA ALA A 321 14.78 11.43 8.53
C ALA A 321 15.70 10.69 7.54
N ARG A 322 16.63 11.41 6.86
CA ARG A 322 17.57 10.81 5.89
C ARG A 322 18.43 9.67 6.46
N LYS A 323 18.74 9.72 7.76
CA LYS A 323 19.45 8.63 8.44
C LYS A 323 18.62 7.33 8.49
N PHE A 324 17.27 7.44 8.49
CA PHE A 324 16.37 6.31 8.51
C PHE A 324 16.23 5.69 7.11
N TRP A 325 15.85 6.52 6.12
CA TRP A 325 15.71 6.11 4.73
C TRP A 325 15.78 7.32 3.79
N GLY A 326 16.50 7.18 2.65
CA GLY A 326 16.58 8.20 1.58
C GLY A 326 17.46 9.39 1.94
#